data_3f2de9e93322828779d2c0ae3dfbbbc5
#
_entry.id   3f2de9e93322828779d2c0ae3dfbbbc5
#
_cell.length_a   1.000
_cell.length_b   1.000
_cell.length_c   1.000
_cell.angle_alpha   90.00
_cell.angle_beta   90.00
_cell.angle_gamma   90.00
#
_symmetry.space_group_name_H-M   'P 1'
#
loop_
_entity.id
_entity.type
_entity.pdbx_description
1 polymer ?
#
loop_
_entity_poly.entity_id
_entity_poly.type
_entity_poly.pdbx_seq_one_letter_code
_entity_poly.pdbx_strand_id
1 'polypeptide(L)'
;MDPRFKKKEVRGVTANVVVAAMLGGDEYPSTAIGINLPNADWIRAQHGSKSITIGNLTEAYSRAAEGNGFLEEFVADESTLTLVRQFDHLCDDLHTDLHECLGHGSGQLLSGVSSDALKSYGSTIEEARADLFGLYYMADAKMVELGLLPSADAYKAHYYTYMLNGLMTQLRRITPGADIEEDHMRNRALIAYWVLDHAQGEVELTESNGKTCVFIHSYERLRTLFAQLLAEIQRIKSEGDYEAARQLVERYGVKVDQALLEEVHRRYEKLDIAPYKGFINPRLSLVTDAQGNVCDVKADYTESYEHQMLRYSNEFGFLASKEDKSSSKEEKSSSKEESSSKEEVLSSKTETASKAEAVSSSVDDDVKKIKRSFRLFMNGVASSSMRDKGLEYKINWGIPVTRLRDMAAQYAPSVALAERLWESDVRECKILATMLMPAERFSEPMALSWLSACNNQEMVEMLVFNLVQNMPGVETFVVSLLRSDEHNAPLAALHLVSRLVARQNVVFMTDEVVSSFAQLVIKALNGTDAVLKHAALNSVTRYVDRELKGADKVVELLKKHKIDIF
;
A
#
# COMPACT_ATOMS: atom_id res chain seq x y z
N MET A 1 -12.46 -9.16 -28.47
CA MET A 1 -12.56 -9.86 -27.16
C MET A 1 -13.55 -11.01 -27.30
N ASP A 2 -13.19 -12.18 -26.83
CA ASP A 2 -14.09 -13.36 -26.81
C ASP A 2 -15.35 -12.99 -26.00
N PRO A 3 -16.56 -13.28 -26.55
CA PRO A 3 -17.83 -12.98 -25.85
C PRO A 3 -17.93 -13.58 -24.44
N ARG A 4 -17.25 -14.70 -24.17
CA ARG A 4 -17.21 -15.34 -22.85
C ARG A 4 -16.56 -14.47 -21.77
N PHE A 5 -15.61 -13.60 -22.14
CA PHE A 5 -14.85 -12.75 -21.25
C PHE A 5 -15.48 -11.37 -21.05
N LYS A 6 -16.53 -11.06 -21.81
CA LYS A 6 -17.23 -9.78 -21.75
C LYS A 6 -18.23 -9.76 -20.60
N LYS A 7 -18.16 -8.75 -19.72
CA LYS A 7 -19.22 -8.53 -18.73
C LYS A 7 -20.57 -8.39 -19.41
N LYS A 8 -21.56 -9.11 -18.92
CA LYS A 8 -22.94 -9.05 -19.47
C LYS A 8 -23.62 -7.72 -19.16
N GLU A 9 -23.34 -7.13 -18.00
CA GLU A 9 -23.85 -5.83 -17.58
C GLU A 9 -22.73 -5.06 -16.88
N VAL A 10 -22.53 -3.80 -17.28
CA VAL A 10 -21.70 -2.84 -16.56
C VAL A 10 -22.66 -1.96 -15.77
N ARG A 11 -22.80 -2.20 -14.47
CA ARG A 11 -23.63 -1.40 -13.58
C ARG A 11 -22.76 -0.40 -12.83
N GLY A 12 -23.21 0.87 -12.80
CA GLY A 12 -22.77 1.85 -11.82
C GLY A 12 -21.27 2.19 -11.85
N VAL A 13 -20.63 2.17 -13.03
CA VAL A 13 -19.29 2.77 -13.16
C VAL A 13 -19.46 4.28 -13.16
N THR A 14 -18.91 4.96 -12.16
CA THR A 14 -18.83 6.41 -12.13
C THR A 14 -17.37 6.81 -12.15
N ALA A 15 -17.00 7.72 -13.04
CA ALA A 15 -15.69 8.33 -13.09
C ALA A 15 -15.79 9.80 -12.67
N ASN A 16 -14.88 10.24 -11.82
CA ASN A 16 -14.81 11.62 -11.38
C ASN A 16 -13.38 12.11 -11.44
N VAL A 17 -13.16 13.24 -12.07
CA VAL A 17 -11.92 13.99 -11.89
C VAL A 17 -12.12 14.90 -10.69
N VAL A 18 -11.24 14.79 -9.71
CA VAL A 18 -11.28 15.57 -8.48
C VAL A 18 -10.00 16.38 -8.31
N VAL A 19 -10.07 17.38 -7.44
CA VAL A 19 -8.93 18.19 -7.05
C VAL A 19 -8.58 17.83 -5.61
N ALA A 20 -7.35 17.40 -5.36
CA ALA A 20 -6.86 17.23 -4.00
C ALA A 20 -6.71 18.61 -3.35
N ALA A 21 -7.48 18.86 -2.29
CA ALA A 21 -7.41 20.10 -1.53
C ALA A 21 -6.26 20.08 -0.51
N MET A 22 -5.86 18.91 -0.04
CA MET A 22 -4.74 18.73 0.90
C MET A 22 -4.17 17.33 0.82
N LEU A 23 -2.85 17.21 0.86
CA LEU A 23 -2.13 15.95 1.02
C LEU A 23 -1.31 16.02 2.32
N GLY A 24 -1.22 14.91 3.03
CA GLY A 24 -0.45 14.83 4.26
C GLY A 24 -0.16 13.39 4.68
N GLY A 25 0.72 13.21 5.66
CA GLY A 25 1.11 11.89 6.12
C GLY A 25 1.74 11.05 5.00
N ASP A 26 1.31 9.81 4.87
CA ASP A 26 1.83 8.85 3.91
C ASP A 26 1.51 9.20 2.44
N GLU A 27 0.50 10.04 2.22
CA GLU A 27 0.11 10.51 0.89
C GLU A 27 0.98 11.67 0.38
N TYR A 28 1.89 12.19 1.18
CA TYR A 28 2.75 13.30 0.82
C TYR A 28 4.23 12.91 0.91
N PRO A 29 5.07 13.22 -0.10
CA PRO A 29 4.79 13.95 -1.35
C PRO A 29 4.29 13.07 -2.51
N SER A 30 4.12 11.79 -2.28
CA SER A 30 3.83 10.78 -3.30
C SER A 30 2.49 10.12 -3.02
N THR A 31 1.50 10.35 -3.87
CA THR A 31 0.17 9.75 -3.75
C THR A 31 -0.29 9.12 -5.07
N ALA A 32 -1.31 8.25 -4.99
CA ALA A 32 -1.96 7.72 -6.18
C ALA A 32 -2.64 8.84 -6.97
N ILE A 33 -2.43 8.86 -8.28
CA ILE A 33 -3.08 9.82 -9.20
C ILE A 33 -4.43 9.31 -9.70
N GLY A 34 -4.63 7.98 -9.70
CA GLY A 34 -5.88 7.32 -10.03
C GLY A 34 -6.27 6.32 -8.95
N ILE A 35 -7.56 6.16 -8.69
CA ILE A 35 -8.10 5.24 -7.69
C ILE A 35 -9.37 4.60 -8.22
N ASN A 36 -9.43 3.26 -8.26
CA ASN A 36 -10.64 2.52 -8.57
C ASN A 36 -11.11 1.72 -7.34
N LEU A 37 -12.29 2.03 -6.84
CA LEU A 37 -12.86 1.43 -5.64
C LEU A 37 -14.24 0.82 -5.89
N PRO A 38 -14.64 -0.21 -5.15
CA PRO A 38 -13.90 -0.97 -4.12
C PRO A 38 -12.95 -2.00 -4.72
N ASN A 39 -11.93 -2.43 -3.96
CA ASN A 39 -10.94 -3.43 -4.40
C ASN A 39 -11.44 -4.88 -4.36
N ALA A 40 -12.71 -5.11 -4.01
CA ALA A 40 -13.31 -6.44 -3.94
C ALA A 40 -14.23 -6.70 -5.13
N ASP A 41 -13.90 -7.70 -5.94
CA ASP A 41 -14.64 -8.05 -7.17
C ASP A 41 -16.13 -8.33 -6.93
N TRP A 42 -16.49 -8.99 -5.83
CA TRP A 42 -17.89 -9.25 -5.48
C TRP A 42 -18.69 -7.98 -5.20
N ILE A 43 -18.06 -6.96 -4.60
CA ILE A 43 -18.71 -5.66 -4.36
C ILE A 43 -18.86 -4.91 -5.68
N ARG A 44 -17.82 -4.91 -6.53
CA ARG A 44 -17.90 -4.32 -7.88
C ARG A 44 -19.01 -4.95 -8.70
N ALA A 45 -19.17 -6.27 -8.62
CA ALA A 45 -20.21 -7.00 -9.35
C ALA A 45 -21.63 -6.62 -8.89
N GLN A 46 -21.84 -6.34 -7.61
CA GLN A 46 -23.15 -6.02 -7.04
C GLN A 46 -23.48 -4.53 -7.07
N HIS A 47 -22.50 -3.67 -6.84
CA HIS A 47 -22.69 -2.23 -6.58
C HIS A 47 -22.00 -1.32 -7.59
N GLY A 48 -21.25 -1.89 -8.55
CA GLY A 48 -20.43 -1.13 -9.48
C GLY A 48 -19.10 -0.66 -8.88
N SER A 49 -18.38 0.19 -9.61
CA SER A 49 -17.10 0.77 -9.19
C SER A 49 -17.12 2.28 -9.34
N LYS A 50 -16.27 2.95 -8.55
CA LYS A 50 -16.01 4.38 -8.65
C LYS A 50 -14.55 4.57 -8.99
N SER A 51 -14.31 5.22 -10.12
CA SER A 51 -12.97 5.67 -10.53
C SER A 51 -12.83 7.15 -10.20
N ILE A 52 -11.69 7.50 -9.65
CA ILE A 52 -11.34 8.86 -9.28
C ILE A 52 -9.96 9.15 -9.86
N THR A 53 -9.83 10.22 -10.63
CA THR A 53 -8.55 10.77 -11.07
C THR A 53 -8.31 12.08 -10.34
N ILE A 54 -7.10 12.32 -9.83
CA ILE A 54 -6.75 13.55 -9.09
C ILE A 54 -6.00 14.47 -10.04
N GLY A 55 -6.75 15.30 -10.79
CA GLY A 55 -6.24 16.08 -11.92
C GLY A 55 -5.16 17.11 -11.56
N ASN A 56 -5.24 17.77 -10.41
CA ASN A 56 -4.21 18.73 -10.03
C ASN A 56 -2.88 18.08 -9.58
N LEU A 57 -2.84 16.80 -9.32
CA LEU A 57 -1.59 16.08 -9.11
C LEU A 57 -0.90 15.75 -10.43
N THR A 58 -1.64 15.25 -11.42
CA THR A 58 -1.09 15.02 -12.77
C THR A 58 -0.55 16.31 -13.35
N GLU A 59 -1.28 17.42 -13.22
CA GLU A 59 -0.82 18.74 -13.63
C GLU A 59 0.47 19.18 -12.91
N ALA A 60 0.58 18.94 -11.61
CA ALA A 60 1.79 19.28 -10.84
C ALA A 60 3.02 18.49 -11.29
N TYR A 61 2.86 17.20 -11.59
CA TYR A 61 3.93 16.38 -12.15
C TYR A 61 4.35 16.85 -13.55
N SER A 62 3.39 17.15 -14.41
CA SER A 62 3.67 17.65 -15.78
C SER A 62 4.41 18.97 -15.76
N ARG A 63 3.98 19.93 -14.95
CA ARG A 63 4.69 21.22 -14.78
C ARG A 63 6.10 21.06 -14.24
N ALA A 64 6.32 20.14 -13.31
CA ALA A 64 7.65 19.86 -12.77
C ALA A 64 8.60 19.23 -13.82
N ALA A 65 8.04 18.60 -14.85
CA ALA A 65 8.80 18.00 -15.95
C ALA A 65 9.08 18.96 -17.09
N GLU A 66 8.38 20.11 -17.21
CA GLU A 66 8.57 21.07 -18.28
C GLU A 66 9.99 21.66 -18.30
N GLY A 67 10.63 21.63 -19.46
CA GLY A 67 11.91 22.29 -19.71
C GLY A 67 13.10 21.75 -18.92
N ASN A 68 13.00 20.55 -18.32
CA ASN A 68 14.06 19.94 -17.55
C ASN A 68 15.10 19.17 -18.42
N GLY A 69 14.95 19.17 -19.75
CA GLY A 69 15.87 18.51 -20.69
C GLY A 69 15.65 17.00 -20.85
N PHE A 70 14.70 16.40 -20.10
CA PHE A 70 14.50 14.96 -20.10
C PHE A 70 13.98 14.44 -21.45
N LEU A 71 12.98 15.09 -22.03
CA LEU A 71 12.46 14.70 -23.33
C LEU A 71 13.48 14.87 -24.44
N GLU A 72 14.24 15.95 -24.42
CA GLU A 72 15.32 16.24 -25.38
C GLU A 72 16.44 15.20 -25.32
N GLU A 73 16.70 14.63 -24.17
CA GLU A 73 17.72 13.60 -23.98
C GLU A 73 17.27 12.22 -24.47
N PHE A 74 15.99 11.86 -24.28
CA PHE A 74 15.55 10.48 -24.48
C PHE A 74 14.69 10.27 -25.73
N VAL A 75 14.04 11.32 -26.29
CA VAL A 75 13.27 11.20 -27.54
C VAL A 75 14.21 11.17 -28.74
N ALA A 76 13.95 10.27 -29.69
CA ALA A 76 14.88 9.94 -30.77
C ALA A 76 15.06 11.05 -31.81
N ASP A 77 14.01 11.83 -32.11
CA ASP A 77 14.02 12.83 -33.17
C ASP A 77 13.10 14.01 -32.86
N GLU A 78 13.34 15.16 -33.54
CA GLU A 78 12.66 16.42 -33.29
C GLU A 78 11.16 16.38 -33.67
N SER A 79 10.77 15.57 -34.65
CA SER A 79 9.37 15.46 -35.04
C SER A 79 8.55 14.76 -33.96
N THR A 80 9.10 13.70 -33.41
CA THR A 80 8.54 12.95 -32.28
C THR A 80 8.53 13.82 -31.00
N LEU A 81 9.61 14.57 -30.76
CA LEU A 81 9.68 15.50 -29.62
C LEU A 81 8.60 16.57 -29.69
N THR A 82 8.39 17.16 -30.88
CA THR A 82 7.31 18.15 -31.10
C THR A 82 5.93 17.55 -30.82
N LEU A 83 5.68 16.34 -31.30
CA LEU A 83 4.42 15.63 -31.10
C LEU A 83 4.17 15.33 -29.60
N VAL A 84 5.19 14.84 -28.90
CA VAL A 84 5.15 14.55 -27.46
C VAL A 84 4.85 15.84 -26.67
N ARG A 85 5.58 16.92 -26.89
CA ARG A 85 5.34 18.20 -26.22
C ARG A 85 3.92 18.73 -26.43
N GLN A 86 3.36 18.49 -27.60
CA GLN A 86 2.04 19.01 -27.95
C GLN A 86 0.90 18.22 -27.31
N PHE A 87 1.02 16.89 -27.21
CA PHE A 87 -0.15 16.05 -26.95
C PHE A 87 0.03 15.07 -25.77
N ASP A 88 1.25 14.79 -25.32
CA ASP A 88 1.45 13.68 -24.37
C ASP A 88 0.72 13.91 -23.06
N HIS A 89 0.75 15.11 -22.50
CA HIS A 89 0.04 15.41 -21.25
C HIS A 89 -1.48 15.11 -21.34
N LEU A 90 -2.13 15.57 -22.39
CA LEU A 90 -3.56 15.30 -22.60
C LEU A 90 -3.82 13.80 -22.80
N CYS A 91 -2.92 13.11 -23.51
CA CYS A 91 -3.05 11.69 -23.77
C CYS A 91 -2.74 10.83 -22.54
N ASP A 92 -1.83 11.25 -21.66
CA ASP A 92 -1.53 10.59 -20.40
C ASP A 92 -2.72 10.67 -19.42
N ASP A 93 -3.34 11.85 -19.30
CA ASP A 93 -4.58 12.00 -18.53
C ASP A 93 -5.71 11.10 -19.08
N LEU A 94 -5.90 11.10 -20.40
CA LEU A 94 -6.90 10.24 -21.04
C LEU A 94 -6.57 8.75 -20.87
N HIS A 95 -5.28 8.37 -20.92
CA HIS A 95 -4.85 7.01 -20.63
C HIS A 95 -5.25 6.60 -19.22
N THR A 96 -4.96 7.42 -18.23
CA THR A 96 -5.33 7.18 -16.83
C THR A 96 -6.84 6.98 -16.69
N ASP A 97 -7.65 7.84 -17.30
CA ASP A 97 -9.11 7.71 -17.28
C ASP A 97 -9.59 6.42 -17.94
N LEU A 98 -9.04 6.05 -19.08
CA LEU A 98 -9.39 4.82 -19.79
C LEU A 98 -8.92 3.57 -19.05
N HIS A 99 -7.74 3.61 -18.42
CA HIS A 99 -7.20 2.57 -17.56
C HIS A 99 -8.15 2.29 -16.38
N GLU A 100 -8.55 3.32 -15.66
CA GLU A 100 -9.43 3.21 -14.50
C GLU A 100 -10.86 2.81 -14.90
N CYS A 101 -11.44 3.49 -15.90
CA CYS A 101 -12.87 3.31 -16.25
C CYS A 101 -13.12 2.08 -17.11
N LEU A 102 -12.34 1.86 -18.17
CA LEU A 102 -12.50 0.75 -19.09
C LEU A 102 -11.61 -0.42 -18.72
N GLY A 103 -10.37 -0.16 -18.34
CA GLY A 103 -9.42 -1.19 -17.92
C GLY A 103 -9.99 -2.00 -16.77
N HIS A 104 -9.94 -1.47 -15.57
CA HIS A 104 -10.46 -2.15 -14.38
C HIS A 104 -11.97 -2.41 -14.41
N GLY A 105 -12.73 -1.56 -15.10
CA GLY A 105 -14.19 -1.70 -15.24
C GLY A 105 -14.66 -2.87 -16.09
N SER A 106 -13.80 -3.44 -16.96
CA SER A 106 -14.18 -4.42 -17.99
C SER A 106 -13.70 -5.85 -17.70
N GLY A 107 -14.14 -6.80 -18.57
CA GLY A 107 -13.79 -8.21 -18.45
C GLY A 107 -14.48 -8.93 -17.30
N GLN A 108 -14.46 -10.26 -17.33
CA GLN A 108 -14.98 -11.12 -16.27
C GLN A 108 -14.19 -12.42 -16.20
N LEU A 109 -14.16 -13.03 -15.03
CA LEU A 109 -13.66 -14.39 -14.85
C LEU A 109 -14.69 -15.39 -15.39
N LEU A 110 -14.23 -16.53 -15.85
CA LEU A 110 -15.11 -17.65 -16.15
C LEU A 110 -15.69 -18.26 -14.87
N SER A 111 -16.84 -18.92 -15.01
CA SER A 111 -17.48 -19.59 -13.88
C SER A 111 -16.54 -20.61 -13.25
N GLY A 112 -16.36 -20.53 -11.92
CA GLY A 112 -15.49 -21.43 -11.16
C GLY A 112 -14.02 -20.99 -11.08
N VAL A 113 -13.62 -19.91 -11.74
CA VAL A 113 -12.27 -19.34 -11.60
C VAL A 113 -12.23 -18.45 -10.37
N SER A 114 -11.24 -18.69 -9.50
CA SER A 114 -11.01 -17.84 -8.32
C SER A 114 -10.37 -16.51 -8.71
N SER A 115 -10.71 -15.42 -8.00
CA SER A 115 -10.12 -14.10 -8.20
C SER A 115 -8.61 -14.07 -7.96
N ASP A 116 -8.08 -15.01 -7.18
CA ASP A 116 -6.66 -15.15 -6.85
C ASP A 116 -5.96 -16.30 -7.63
N ALA A 117 -6.60 -16.82 -8.69
CA ALA A 117 -6.05 -17.93 -9.48
C ALA A 117 -4.63 -17.65 -10.01
N LEU A 118 -4.32 -16.40 -10.35
CA LEU A 118 -3.02 -15.97 -10.85
C LEU A 118 -1.98 -15.67 -9.74
N LYS A 119 -2.36 -15.75 -8.48
CA LYS A 119 -1.49 -15.55 -7.30
C LYS A 119 -0.67 -14.25 -7.39
N SER A 120 0.67 -14.35 -7.21
CA SER A 120 1.59 -13.21 -7.26
C SER A 120 1.71 -12.50 -8.60
N TYR A 121 1.22 -13.11 -9.68
CA TYR A 121 1.23 -12.47 -11.01
C TYR A 121 -0.07 -11.73 -11.32
N GLY A 122 -1.09 -11.89 -10.46
CA GLY A 122 -2.43 -11.34 -10.69
C GLY A 122 -2.46 -9.82 -10.79
N SER A 123 -1.70 -9.11 -9.96
CA SER A 123 -1.61 -7.65 -9.99
C SER A 123 -0.96 -7.16 -11.28
N THR A 124 0.23 -7.65 -11.62
CA THR A 124 0.94 -7.28 -12.87
C THR A 124 0.06 -7.54 -14.12
N ILE A 125 -0.64 -8.69 -14.17
CA ILE A 125 -1.55 -9.04 -15.28
C ILE A 125 -2.75 -8.11 -15.34
N GLU A 126 -3.32 -7.71 -14.19
CA GLU A 126 -4.45 -6.78 -14.16
C GLU A 126 -4.03 -5.38 -14.61
N GLU A 127 -2.90 -4.87 -14.12
CA GLU A 127 -2.38 -3.57 -14.52
C GLU A 127 -2.02 -3.55 -16.02
N ALA A 128 -1.39 -4.61 -16.55
CA ALA A 128 -1.12 -4.74 -17.97
C ALA A 128 -2.41 -4.78 -18.81
N ARG A 129 -3.46 -5.42 -18.30
CA ARG A 129 -4.76 -5.44 -18.94
C ARG A 129 -5.41 -4.05 -18.98
N ALA A 130 -5.35 -3.33 -17.88
CA ALA A 130 -5.93 -2.00 -17.77
C ALA A 130 -5.19 -0.99 -18.66
N ASP A 131 -3.85 -1.00 -18.66
CA ASP A 131 -3.03 -0.17 -19.56
C ASP A 131 -3.32 -0.47 -21.04
N LEU A 132 -3.40 -1.74 -21.42
CA LEU A 132 -3.69 -2.13 -22.80
C LEU A 132 -5.09 -1.73 -23.26
N PHE A 133 -6.08 -1.68 -22.38
CA PHE A 133 -7.38 -1.09 -22.69
C PHE A 133 -7.25 0.41 -22.99
N GLY A 134 -6.54 1.15 -22.13
CA GLY A 134 -6.26 2.56 -22.34
C GLY A 134 -5.59 2.81 -23.68
N LEU A 135 -4.47 2.13 -23.93
CA LEU A 135 -3.70 2.25 -25.17
C LEU A 135 -4.56 1.89 -26.41
N TYR A 136 -5.28 0.78 -26.40
CA TYR A 136 -6.06 0.35 -27.55
C TYR A 136 -7.16 1.34 -27.92
N TYR A 137 -7.91 1.84 -26.93
CA TYR A 137 -9.04 2.74 -27.17
C TYR A 137 -8.60 4.18 -27.41
N MET A 138 -7.47 4.63 -26.90
CA MET A 138 -6.94 5.97 -27.17
C MET A 138 -6.77 6.26 -28.66
N ALA A 139 -6.36 5.26 -29.44
CA ALA A 139 -6.24 5.37 -30.90
C ALA A 139 -7.57 5.15 -31.66
N ASP A 140 -8.71 5.10 -30.97
CA ASP A 140 -10.01 4.94 -31.60
C ASP A 140 -10.56 6.30 -32.09
N ALA A 141 -11.09 6.33 -33.31
CA ALA A 141 -11.68 7.55 -33.88
C ALA A 141 -12.78 8.18 -32.99
N LYS A 142 -13.40 7.35 -32.14
CA LYS A 142 -14.39 7.82 -31.15
C LYS A 142 -13.84 8.83 -30.16
N MET A 143 -12.55 8.78 -29.84
CA MET A 143 -11.92 9.74 -28.93
C MET A 143 -11.92 11.16 -29.52
N VAL A 144 -11.70 11.27 -30.83
CA VAL A 144 -11.79 12.54 -31.56
C VAL A 144 -13.25 12.98 -31.72
N GLU A 145 -14.15 12.05 -32.08
CA GLU A 145 -15.58 12.33 -32.19
C GLU A 145 -16.18 12.87 -30.88
N LEU A 146 -15.76 12.33 -29.73
CA LEU A 146 -16.19 12.78 -28.41
C LEU A 146 -15.49 14.08 -27.95
N GLY A 147 -14.53 14.61 -28.71
CA GLY A 147 -13.75 15.78 -28.34
C GLY A 147 -12.73 15.54 -27.23
N LEU A 148 -12.41 14.26 -26.92
CA LEU A 148 -11.40 13.89 -25.92
C LEU A 148 -9.99 14.03 -26.47
N LEU A 149 -9.79 13.86 -27.77
CA LEU A 149 -8.53 14.14 -28.47
C LEU A 149 -8.74 15.18 -29.57
N PRO A 150 -7.77 16.10 -29.77
CA PRO A 150 -7.90 17.18 -30.75
C PRO A 150 -7.67 16.73 -32.19
N SER A 151 -6.99 15.59 -32.40
CA SER A 151 -6.69 15.06 -33.72
C SER A 151 -6.54 13.53 -33.70
N ALA A 152 -6.63 12.92 -34.89
CA ALA A 152 -6.44 11.49 -35.08
C ALA A 152 -4.99 11.01 -34.84
N ASP A 153 -4.04 11.92 -34.80
CA ASP A 153 -2.62 11.62 -34.58
C ASP A 153 -2.14 11.87 -33.15
N ALA A 154 -2.95 12.51 -32.31
CA ALA A 154 -2.56 12.88 -30.96
C ALA A 154 -2.12 11.68 -30.10
N TYR A 155 -2.80 10.52 -30.25
CA TYR A 155 -2.47 9.29 -29.53
C TYR A 155 -1.02 8.81 -29.73
N LYS A 156 -0.39 9.16 -30.86
CA LYS A 156 0.97 8.75 -31.20
C LYS A 156 1.99 9.28 -30.17
N ALA A 157 1.73 10.45 -29.59
CA ALA A 157 2.56 11.02 -28.54
C ALA A 157 2.67 10.06 -27.35
N HIS A 158 1.53 9.62 -26.83
CA HIS A 158 1.50 8.74 -25.68
C HIS A 158 1.96 7.30 -26.00
N TYR A 159 1.66 6.81 -27.18
CA TYR A 159 2.22 5.52 -27.62
C TYR A 159 3.74 5.53 -27.58
N TYR A 160 4.35 6.63 -28.05
CA TYR A 160 5.78 6.78 -28.01
C TYR A 160 6.33 6.86 -26.57
N THR A 161 5.78 7.73 -25.73
CA THR A 161 6.24 7.90 -24.34
C THR A 161 5.99 6.67 -23.49
N TYR A 162 4.89 5.95 -23.73
CA TYR A 162 4.63 4.66 -23.08
C TYR A 162 5.69 3.61 -23.42
N MET A 163 6.01 3.45 -24.71
CA MET A 163 7.06 2.52 -25.15
C MET A 163 8.43 2.94 -24.65
N LEU A 164 8.75 4.23 -24.70
CA LEU A 164 9.99 4.79 -24.16
C LEU A 164 10.12 4.52 -22.66
N ASN A 165 9.02 4.69 -21.92
CA ASN A 165 9.00 4.43 -20.49
C ASN A 165 9.21 2.94 -20.19
N GLY A 166 8.45 2.06 -20.83
CA GLY A 166 8.51 0.62 -20.61
C GLY A 166 9.85 -0.01 -20.98
N LEU A 167 10.50 0.48 -22.04
CA LEU A 167 11.79 -0.03 -22.51
C LEU A 167 13.00 0.60 -21.81
N MET A 168 12.92 1.88 -21.43
CA MET A 168 14.12 2.64 -21.02
C MET A 168 13.91 3.49 -19.77
N THR A 169 13.04 4.52 -19.81
CA THR A 169 13.15 5.62 -18.87
C THR A 169 12.72 5.28 -17.45
N GLN A 170 11.90 4.25 -17.25
CA GLN A 170 11.61 3.72 -15.90
C GLN A 170 12.83 3.09 -15.23
N LEU A 171 13.84 2.64 -15.98
CA LEU A 171 15.06 2.03 -15.45
C LEU A 171 15.81 2.96 -14.48
N ARG A 172 15.66 4.29 -14.62
CA ARG A 172 16.24 5.28 -13.70
C ARG A 172 15.81 5.06 -12.22
N ARG A 173 14.71 4.33 -11.98
CA ARG A 173 14.18 4.05 -10.64
C ARG A 173 14.68 2.73 -10.06
N ILE A 174 15.42 1.94 -10.84
CA ILE A 174 15.89 0.61 -10.46
C ILE A 174 17.34 0.72 -10.02
N THR A 175 17.66 0.15 -8.88
CA THR A 175 19.03 0.08 -8.39
C THR A 175 19.86 -0.85 -9.30
N PRO A 176 21.09 -0.49 -9.70
CA PRO A 176 21.96 -1.36 -10.47
C PRO A 176 22.09 -2.75 -9.83
N GLY A 177 21.95 -3.79 -10.64
CA GLY A 177 21.96 -5.18 -10.21
C GLY A 177 20.61 -5.74 -9.74
N ALA A 178 19.58 -4.90 -9.59
CA ALA A 178 18.23 -5.34 -9.22
C ALA A 178 17.35 -5.67 -10.44
N ASP A 179 16.36 -6.52 -10.22
CA ASP A 179 15.25 -6.78 -11.14
C ASP A 179 14.06 -5.82 -10.86
N ILE A 180 13.06 -5.79 -11.74
CA ILE A 180 11.85 -5.00 -11.53
C ILE A 180 10.97 -5.68 -10.48
N GLU A 181 10.64 -4.98 -9.40
CA GLU A 181 9.82 -5.50 -8.30
C GLU A 181 8.39 -4.92 -8.28
N GLU A 182 8.20 -3.68 -8.68
CA GLU A 182 6.95 -2.95 -8.60
C GLU A 182 6.02 -3.30 -9.79
N ASP A 183 4.74 -3.57 -9.52
CA ASP A 183 3.79 -4.12 -10.49
C ASP A 183 3.51 -3.19 -11.68
N HIS A 184 3.41 -1.87 -11.47
CA HIS A 184 3.24 -0.92 -12.57
C HIS A 184 4.49 -0.76 -13.44
N MET A 185 5.68 -1.01 -12.90
CA MET A 185 6.90 -1.06 -13.71
C MET A 185 6.98 -2.38 -14.48
N ARG A 186 6.56 -3.49 -13.84
CA ARG A 186 6.49 -4.81 -14.50
C ARG A 186 5.52 -4.83 -15.66
N ASN A 187 4.33 -4.25 -15.51
CA ASN A 187 3.34 -4.24 -16.58
C ASN A 187 3.81 -3.43 -17.78
N ARG A 188 4.42 -2.26 -17.55
CA ARG A 188 4.99 -1.42 -18.63
C ARG A 188 6.13 -2.11 -19.36
N ALA A 189 7.05 -2.72 -18.61
CA ALA A 189 8.12 -3.53 -19.21
C ALA A 189 7.54 -4.70 -20.00
N LEU A 190 6.59 -5.46 -19.43
CA LEU A 190 5.94 -6.60 -20.08
C LEU A 190 5.34 -6.19 -21.42
N ILE A 191 4.55 -5.12 -21.45
CA ILE A 191 3.91 -4.65 -22.69
C ILE A 191 4.97 -4.22 -23.71
N ALA A 192 5.93 -3.40 -23.28
CA ALA A 192 6.91 -2.81 -24.17
C ALA A 192 7.88 -3.85 -24.76
N TYR A 193 8.41 -4.76 -23.95
CA TYR A 193 9.31 -5.81 -24.41
C TYR A 193 8.58 -6.90 -25.21
N TRP A 194 7.33 -7.22 -24.87
CA TRP A 194 6.53 -8.13 -25.67
C TRP A 194 6.28 -7.54 -27.07
N VAL A 195 5.94 -6.25 -27.13
CA VAL A 195 5.77 -5.55 -28.41
C VAL A 195 7.06 -5.55 -29.21
N LEU A 196 8.20 -5.21 -28.58
CA LEU A 196 9.52 -5.21 -29.23
C LEU A 196 9.84 -6.58 -29.88
N ASP A 197 9.55 -7.68 -29.15
CA ASP A 197 9.79 -9.06 -29.62
C ASP A 197 8.87 -9.45 -30.80
N HIS A 198 7.69 -8.83 -30.92
CA HIS A 198 6.67 -9.18 -31.93
C HIS A 198 6.51 -8.13 -33.05
N ALA A 199 7.26 -7.02 -32.98
CA ALA A 199 7.09 -5.90 -33.90
C ALA A 199 7.74 -6.12 -35.29
N GLN A 200 8.63 -7.10 -35.44
CA GLN A 200 9.28 -7.41 -36.71
C GLN A 200 9.98 -6.20 -37.37
N GLY A 201 10.62 -5.36 -36.55
CA GLY A 201 11.30 -4.15 -37.00
C GLY A 201 10.42 -2.89 -37.07
N GLU A 202 9.10 -2.98 -36.80
CA GLU A 202 8.23 -1.78 -36.76
C GLU A 202 8.37 -0.96 -35.45
N VAL A 203 8.96 -1.57 -34.42
CA VAL A 203 9.41 -0.92 -33.20
C VAL A 203 10.84 -1.39 -32.92
N GLU A 204 11.75 -0.47 -32.72
CA GLU A 204 13.16 -0.78 -32.52
C GLU A 204 13.71 -0.08 -31.27
N LEU A 205 14.60 -0.78 -30.57
CA LEU A 205 15.47 -0.24 -29.54
C LEU A 205 16.90 -0.35 -30.07
N THR A 206 17.45 0.74 -30.58
CA THR A 206 18.72 0.72 -31.32
C THR A 206 19.58 1.95 -31.03
N GLU A 207 20.87 1.84 -31.31
CA GLU A 207 21.81 2.95 -31.12
C GLU A 207 21.70 4.00 -32.25
N SER A 208 21.58 5.25 -31.86
CA SER A 208 21.64 6.42 -32.73
C SER A 208 22.50 7.50 -32.08
N ASN A 209 23.54 7.97 -32.79
CA ASN A 209 24.46 9.00 -32.31
C ASN A 209 25.12 8.66 -30.96
N GLY A 210 25.43 7.38 -30.71
CA GLY A 210 26.05 6.93 -29.46
C GLY A 210 25.11 6.85 -28.26
N LYS A 211 23.80 6.84 -28.51
CA LYS A 211 22.75 6.72 -27.50
C LYS A 211 21.73 5.67 -27.94
N THR A 212 21.28 4.84 -27.01
CA THR A 212 20.14 3.95 -27.25
C THR A 212 18.85 4.76 -27.32
N CYS A 213 18.07 4.54 -28.37
CA CYS A 213 16.83 5.24 -28.67
C CYS A 213 15.72 4.27 -29.07
N VAL A 214 14.48 4.67 -28.84
CA VAL A 214 13.28 3.96 -29.29
C VAL A 214 12.79 4.58 -30.58
N PHE A 215 12.54 3.77 -31.59
CA PHE A 215 11.94 4.17 -32.86
C PHE A 215 10.65 3.40 -33.10
N ILE A 216 9.61 4.11 -33.56
CA ILE A 216 8.30 3.52 -33.93
C ILE A 216 8.02 3.90 -35.38
N HIS A 217 8.06 2.90 -36.27
CA HIS A 217 7.88 3.10 -37.70
C HIS A 217 6.41 2.98 -38.10
N SER A 218 5.59 2.23 -37.34
CA SER A 218 4.15 2.10 -37.59
C SER A 218 3.34 2.07 -36.31
N TYR A 219 2.61 3.15 -36.03
CA TYR A 219 1.70 3.26 -34.89
C TYR A 219 0.44 2.38 -35.06
N GLU A 220 0.01 2.13 -36.30
CA GLU A 220 -1.10 1.23 -36.61
C GLU A 220 -0.71 -0.23 -36.29
N ARG A 221 0.52 -0.61 -36.62
CA ARG A 221 1.06 -1.92 -36.23
C ARG A 221 1.16 -2.05 -34.72
N LEU A 222 1.64 -1.00 -34.04
CA LEU A 222 1.73 -0.95 -32.59
C LEU A 222 0.34 -1.15 -31.94
N ARG A 223 -0.70 -0.45 -32.41
CA ARG A 223 -2.09 -0.67 -31.97
C ARG A 223 -2.55 -2.12 -32.14
N THR A 224 -2.19 -2.73 -33.26
CA THR A 224 -2.51 -4.14 -33.55
C THR A 224 -1.84 -5.08 -32.55
N LEU A 225 -0.58 -4.82 -32.19
CA LEU A 225 0.17 -5.60 -31.20
C LEU A 225 -0.44 -5.44 -29.80
N PHE A 226 -0.80 -4.23 -29.40
CA PHE A 226 -1.53 -4.00 -28.15
C PHE A 226 -2.85 -4.80 -28.10
N ALA A 227 -3.60 -4.86 -29.21
CA ALA A 227 -4.83 -5.64 -29.28
C ALA A 227 -4.58 -7.15 -29.14
N GLN A 228 -3.50 -7.66 -29.73
CA GLN A 228 -3.12 -9.08 -29.64
C GLN A 228 -2.73 -9.45 -28.21
N LEU A 229 -1.87 -8.63 -27.58
CA LEU A 229 -1.46 -8.86 -26.20
C LEU A 229 -2.63 -8.71 -25.22
N LEU A 230 -3.51 -7.72 -25.43
CA LEU A 230 -4.72 -7.55 -24.64
C LEU A 230 -5.64 -8.78 -24.71
N ALA A 231 -5.79 -9.37 -25.89
CA ALA A 231 -6.60 -10.58 -26.05
C ALA A 231 -6.03 -11.75 -25.24
N GLU A 232 -4.72 -11.94 -25.26
CA GLU A 232 -4.05 -13.00 -24.51
C GLU A 232 -4.08 -12.75 -23.00
N ILE A 233 -3.79 -11.54 -22.54
CA ILE A 233 -3.86 -11.18 -21.13
C ILE A 233 -5.29 -11.31 -20.59
N GLN A 234 -6.31 -10.92 -21.37
CA GLN A 234 -7.70 -11.11 -20.98
C GLN A 234 -8.06 -12.60 -20.89
N ARG A 235 -7.56 -13.45 -21.80
CA ARG A 235 -7.72 -14.91 -21.71
C ARG A 235 -7.10 -15.44 -20.42
N ILE A 236 -5.83 -15.13 -20.20
CA ILE A 236 -5.07 -15.55 -19.00
C ILE A 236 -5.85 -15.21 -17.73
N LYS A 237 -6.30 -13.97 -17.60
CA LYS A 237 -7.06 -13.52 -16.44
C LYS A 237 -8.40 -14.26 -16.32
N SER A 238 -9.17 -14.31 -17.41
CA SER A 238 -10.53 -14.87 -17.38
C SER A 238 -10.55 -16.38 -17.11
N GLU A 239 -9.54 -17.11 -17.57
CA GLU A 239 -9.39 -18.54 -17.38
C GLU A 239 -8.62 -18.91 -16.11
N GLY A 240 -7.96 -17.94 -15.47
CA GLY A 240 -7.11 -18.18 -14.31
C GLY A 240 -5.85 -18.98 -14.64
N ASP A 241 -5.30 -18.79 -15.86
CA ASP A 241 -4.15 -19.52 -16.37
C ASP A 241 -2.85 -19.03 -15.72
N TYR A 242 -2.56 -19.56 -14.53
CA TYR A 242 -1.39 -19.21 -13.74
C TYR A 242 -0.07 -19.42 -14.47
N GLU A 243 0.05 -20.52 -15.21
CA GLU A 243 1.31 -20.86 -15.86
C GLU A 243 1.62 -19.91 -17.03
N ALA A 244 0.61 -19.56 -17.83
CA ALA A 244 0.78 -18.54 -18.88
C ALA A 244 1.07 -17.15 -18.28
N ALA A 245 0.41 -16.77 -17.18
CA ALA A 245 0.71 -15.53 -16.47
C ALA A 245 2.17 -15.49 -15.99
N ARG A 246 2.64 -16.57 -15.33
CA ARG A 246 4.00 -16.71 -14.86
C ARG A 246 5.01 -16.54 -15.99
N GLN A 247 4.84 -17.29 -17.07
CA GLN A 247 5.76 -17.25 -18.23
C GLN A 247 5.81 -15.85 -18.86
N LEU A 248 4.66 -15.20 -19.02
CA LEU A 248 4.59 -13.88 -19.63
C LEU A 248 5.29 -12.82 -18.77
N VAL A 249 4.99 -12.79 -17.46
CA VAL A 249 5.57 -11.81 -16.54
C VAL A 249 7.06 -12.06 -16.32
N GLU A 250 7.48 -13.31 -16.09
CA GLU A 250 8.90 -13.63 -15.86
C GLU A 250 9.77 -13.35 -17.10
N ARG A 251 9.22 -13.57 -18.31
CA ARG A 251 9.94 -13.33 -19.55
C ARG A 251 10.12 -11.85 -19.86
N TYR A 252 9.08 -11.04 -19.67
CA TYR A 252 9.05 -9.67 -20.19
C TYR A 252 8.98 -8.57 -19.10
N GLY A 253 8.54 -8.90 -17.89
CA GLY A 253 8.24 -7.89 -16.87
C GLY A 253 9.22 -7.83 -15.70
N VAL A 254 10.20 -8.74 -15.61
CA VAL A 254 11.05 -8.84 -14.42
C VAL A 254 12.51 -8.49 -14.69
N LYS A 255 13.10 -9.05 -15.74
CA LYS A 255 14.51 -8.93 -16.01
C LYS A 255 14.89 -7.59 -16.61
N VAL A 256 16.02 -7.06 -16.16
CA VAL A 256 16.57 -5.78 -16.59
C VAL A 256 17.87 -6.00 -17.36
N ASP A 257 17.99 -5.39 -18.53
CA ASP A 257 19.28 -5.24 -19.21
C ASP A 257 20.13 -4.25 -18.43
N GLN A 258 21.16 -4.75 -17.75
CA GLN A 258 22.00 -3.95 -16.86
C GLN A 258 22.85 -2.92 -17.64
N ALA A 259 23.25 -3.21 -18.87
CA ALA A 259 24.01 -2.27 -19.69
C ALA A 259 23.13 -1.07 -20.09
N LEU A 260 21.88 -1.33 -20.47
CA LEU A 260 20.90 -0.29 -20.77
C LEU A 260 20.54 0.51 -19.50
N LEU A 261 20.39 -0.16 -18.36
CA LEU A 261 20.14 0.51 -17.07
C LEU A 261 21.28 1.49 -16.73
N GLU A 262 22.53 1.05 -16.82
CA GLU A 262 23.70 1.91 -16.58
C GLU A 262 23.77 3.09 -17.58
N GLU A 263 23.40 2.87 -18.85
CA GLU A 263 23.30 3.94 -19.83
C GLU A 263 22.24 4.97 -19.44
N VAL A 264 21.03 4.51 -19.07
CA VAL A 264 19.92 5.39 -18.67
C VAL A 264 20.29 6.20 -17.43
N HIS A 265 20.90 5.56 -16.40
CA HIS A 265 21.36 6.26 -15.20
C HIS A 265 22.37 7.36 -15.55
N ARG A 266 23.41 7.02 -16.31
CA ARG A 266 24.45 7.96 -16.72
C ARG A 266 23.89 9.14 -17.54
N ARG A 267 22.89 8.89 -18.39
CA ARG A 267 22.20 9.94 -19.18
C ARG A 267 21.35 10.83 -18.29
N TYR A 268 20.60 10.23 -17.37
CA TYR A 268 19.74 10.95 -16.44
C TYR A 268 20.54 11.82 -15.45
N GLU A 269 21.62 11.29 -14.89
CA GLU A 269 22.50 12.01 -13.96
C GLU A 269 23.11 13.27 -14.58
N LYS A 270 23.44 13.24 -15.89
CA LYS A 270 23.96 14.41 -16.59
C LYS A 270 22.97 15.56 -16.73
N LEU A 271 21.69 15.30 -16.63
CA LEU A 271 20.66 16.32 -16.72
C LEU A 271 20.57 17.17 -15.45
N ASP A 272 21.12 16.67 -14.34
CA ASP A 272 21.07 17.33 -13.02
C ASP A 272 19.66 17.85 -12.65
N ILE A 273 18.66 17.02 -12.97
CA ILE A 273 17.25 17.38 -12.76
C ILE A 273 16.98 17.45 -11.25
N ALA A 274 16.50 18.60 -10.79
CA ALA A 274 16.09 18.76 -9.41
C ALA A 274 15.02 17.71 -9.05
N PRO A 275 15.10 17.07 -7.87
CA PRO A 275 14.10 16.12 -7.44
C PRO A 275 12.71 16.79 -7.39
N TYR A 276 11.66 16.01 -7.68
CA TYR A 276 10.28 16.49 -7.53
C TYR A 276 10.05 17.01 -6.12
N LYS A 277 9.60 18.25 -6.01
CA LYS A 277 9.47 18.95 -4.73
C LYS A 277 8.18 18.62 -3.98
N GLY A 278 7.25 17.93 -4.60
CA GLY A 278 5.97 17.58 -4.01
C GLY A 278 4.83 18.54 -4.37
N PHE A 279 3.64 18.19 -3.92
CA PHE A 279 2.42 18.92 -4.19
C PHE A 279 2.31 20.19 -3.33
N ILE A 280 1.80 21.28 -3.90
CA ILE A 280 1.51 22.50 -3.16
C ILE A 280 0.09 22.40 -2.62
N ASN A 281 -0.04 22.23 -1.30
CA ASN A 281 -1.33 22.28 -0.63
C ASN A 281 -1.85 23.71 -0.63
N PRO A 282 -3.12 23.96 -1.04
CA PRO A 282 -3.67 25.30 -1.01
C PRO A 282 -3.81 25.83 0.42
N ARG A 283 -3.65 27.13 0.59
CA ARG A 283 -4.04 27.78 1.84
C ARG A 283 -5.56 27.99 1.83
N LEU A 284 -6.24 27.35 2.76
CA LEU A 284 -7.67 27.46 2.91
C LEU A 284 -8.02 28.64 3.82
N SER A 285 -8.92 29.51 3.40
CA SER A 285 -9.43 30.61 4.20
C SER A 285 -10.95 30.65 4.15
N LEU A 286 -11.56 30.91 5.29
CA LEU A 286 -13.01 31.03 5.40
C LEU A 286 -13.46 32.38 4.83
N VAL A 287 -14.53 32.34 4.02
CA VAL A 287 -15.25 33.52 3.59
C VAL A 287 -16.49 33.65 4.46
N THR A 288 -16.65 34.79 5.14
CA THR A 288 -17.78 35.04 6.02
C THR A 288 -18.68 36.13 5.49
N ASP A 289 -19.99 36.00 5.73
CA ASP A 289 -20.96 37.07 5.48
C ASP A 289 -20.82 38.23 6.49
N ALA A 290 -21.62 39.28 6.30
CA ALA A 290 -21.63 40.44 7.18
C ALA A 290 -22.07 40.13 8.62
N GLN A 291 -22.65 38.97 8.86
CA GLN A 291 -23.11 38.47 10.15
C GLN A 291 -22.08 37.55 10.80
N GLY A 292 -20.96 37.23 10.11
CA GLY A 292 -19.89 36.35 10.60
C GLY A 292 -20.13 34.88 10.33
N ASN A 293 -21.18 34.50 9.59
CA ASN A 293 -21.40 33.10 9.22
C ASN A 293 -20.50 32.71 8.05
N VAL A 294 -19.95 31.51 8.09
CA VAL A 294 -19.17 30.97 6.99
C VAL A 294 -20.07 30.70 5.79
N CYS A 295 -19.81 31.37 4.66
CA CYS A 295 -20.56 31.21 3.42
C CYS A 295 -19.76 30.52 2.30
N ASP A 296 -18.42 30.49 2.41
CA ASP A 296 -17.56 29.85 1.41
C ASP A 296 -16.17 29.54 2.00
N VAL A 297 -15.37 28.74 1.27
CA VAL A 297 -13.97 28.46 1.56
C VAL A 297 -13.14 28.78 0.33
N LYS A 298 -12.22 29.73 0.45
CA LYS A 298 -11.28 30.07 -0.62
C LYS A 298 -10.04 29.20 -0.53
N ALA A 299 -9.69 28.52 -1.64
CA ALA A 299 -8.42 27.84 -1.82
C ALA A 299 -7.43 28.73 -2.59
N ASP A 300 -6.23 28.91 -2.06
CA ASP A 300 -5.15 29.70 -2.64
C ASP A 300 -3.92 28.83 -2.89
N TYR A 301 -3.56 28.64 -4.17
CA TYR A 301 -2.43 27.83 -4.64
C TYR A 301 -1.21 28.68 -5.05
N THR A 302 -1.18 29.97 -4.69
CA THR A 302 -0.10 30.87 -5.12
C THR A 302 1.19 30.75 -4.34
N GLU A 303 1.19 30.02 -3.23
CA GLU A 303 2.39 29.76 -2.42
C GLU A 303 3.39 28.90 -3.20
N SER A 304 4.70 29.22 -3.13
CA SER A 304 5.72 28.33 -3.67
C SER A 304 5.95 27.14 -2.74
N TYR A 305 6.51 26.04 -3.28
CA TYR A 305 6.86 24.87 -2.47
C TYR A 305 7.80 25.21 -1.31
N GLU A 306 8.80 26.07 -1.57
CA GLU A 306 9.77 26.52 -0.55
C GLU A 306 9.07 27.30 0.58
N HIS A 307 8.15 28.18 0.24
CA HIS A 307 7.37 28.92 1.23
C HIS A 307 6.43 28.02 2.02
N GLN A 308 5.80 27.04 1.37
CA GLN A 308 4.99 26.02 2.05
C GLN A 308 5.82 25.24 3.08
N MET A 309 7.01 24.79 2.70
CA MET A 309 7.88 24.03 3.60
C MET A 309 8.39 24.89 4.76
N LEU A 310 8.72 26.17 4.51
CA LEU A 310 9.08 27.11 5.57
C LEU A 310 7.90 27.38 6.52
N ARG A 311 6.69 27.52 5.99
CA ARG A 311 5.48 27.66 6.78
C ARG A 311 5.26 26.43 7.67
N TYR A 312 5.34 25.24 7.12
CA TYR A 312 5.21 23.99 7.89
C TYR A 312 6.28 23.88 8.97
N SER A 313 7.52 24.24 8.66
CA SER A 313 8.60 24.28 9.66
C SER A 313 8.30 25.24 10.80
N ASN A 314 7.76 26.43 10.49
CA ASN A 314 7.40 27.42 11.48
C ASN A 314 6.17 27.00 12.33
N GLU A 315 5.15 26.45 11.68
CA GLU A 315 3.89 26.08 12.33
C GLU A 315 4.02 24.75 13.11
N PHE A 316 4.80 23.79 12.62
CA PHE A 316 4.87 22.43 13.14
C PHE A 316 6.27 21.98 13.58
N GLY A 317 7.31 22.80 13.37
CA GLY A 317 8.71 22.44 13.72
C GLY A 317 8.94 22.14 15.19
N PHE A 318 8.05 22.62 16.08
CA PHE A 318 8.07 22.28 17.48
C PHE A 318 7.83 20.79 17.78
N LEU A 319 7.23 20.06 16.81
CA LEU A 319 7.03 18.62 16.91
C LEU A 319 8.34 17.84 16.75
N ALA A 320 9.25 18.32 15.87
CA ALA A 320 10.55 17.71 15.62
C ALA A 320 11.61 18.05 16.69
N SER A 321 11.51 19.20 17.34
CA SER A 321 12.56 19.71 18.24
C SER A 321 12.74 18.96 19.57
N LYS A 322 11.96 17.90 19.82
CA LYS A 322 12.05 17.08 21.04
C LYS A 322 12.79 15.75 20.88
N GLU A 323 13.04 15.28 19.66
CA GLU A 323 13.64 13.95 19.41
C GLU A 323 15.16 13.95 19.27
N ASP A 324 15.79 15.06 18.87
CA ASP A 324 17.23 15.10 18.55
C ASP A 324 18.19 15.20 19.77
N LYS A 325 17.69 15.18 20.99
CA LYS A 325 18.56 15.26 22.19
C LYS A 325 18.88 13.93 22.87
N SER A 326 18.36 12.80 22.36
CA SER A 326 18.57 11.49 23.01
C SER A 326 19.49 10.52 22.27
N SER A 327 19.93 10.81 21.04
CA SER A 327 20.67 9.84 20.21
C SER A 327 22.19 10.05 20.11
N SER A 328 22.78 10.92 20.90
CA SER A 328 24.24 11.13 20.90
C SER A 328 24.89 10.83 22.23
N LYS A 329 24.85 9.60 22.70
CA LYS A 329 25.85 9.01 23.63
C LYS A 329 25.60 7.52 23.80
N GLU A 330 26.53 6.78 23.28
CA GLU A 330 27.12 5.54 23.76
C GLU A 330 27.36 4.51 22.65
N GLU A 331 28.43 4.73 21.92
CA GLU A 331 29.26 3.63 21.43
C GLU A 331 30.44 3.48 22.37
N LYS A 332 30.61 2.31 23.00
CA LYS A 332 31.89 1.60 23.12
C LYS A 332 31.83 0.39 24.03
N SER A 333 32.36 -0.71 23.44
CA SER A 333 33.04 -1.85 24.09
C SER A 333 32.15 -2.84 24.86
N SER A 334 32.33 -4.13 24.75
CA SER A 334 33.39 -5.03 24.28
C SER A 334 32.91 -6.48 24.38
N SER A 335 33.27 -7.23 23.39
CA SER A 335 33.70 -8.63 23.27
C SER A 335 33.79 -9.54 24.52
N LYS A 336 33.55 -10.81 24.22
CA LYS A 336 34.15 -12.10 24.68
C LYS A 336 33.25 -13.03 25.48
N GLU A 337 32.99 -14.15 24.86
CA GLU A 337 33.46 -15.54 25.04
C GLU A 337 32.96 -16.24 26.33
N GLU A 338 32.49 -17.37 26.21
CA GLU A 338 32.74 -18.77 25.97
C GLU A 338 31.88 -19.64 26.93
N SER A 339 31.31 -20.60 26.46
CA SER A 339 31.47 -22.06 26.34
C SER A 339 30.85 -22.92 27.47
N SER A 340 30.20 -23.95 26.96
CA SER A 340 30.17 -25.37 27.31
C SER A 340 29.55 -25.85 28.62
N SER A 341 28.73 -26.79 28.52
CA SER A 341 28.77 -28.25 28.66
C SER A 341 27.56 -28.82 29.43
N LYS A 342 26.93 -29.78 28.79
CA LYS A 342 26.74 -31.21 29.12
C LYS A 342 26.18 -31.56 30.51
N GLU A 343 25.32 -32.44 30.71
CA GLU A 343 24.88 -33.76 30.25
C GLU A 343 23.76 -34.29 31.16
N GLU A 344 22.87 -35.05 30.55
CA GLU A 344 22.15 -36.23 31.03
C GLU A 344 21.43 -36.29 32.39
N VAL A 345 20.14 -36.62 32.32
CA VAL A 345 19.57 -37.84 32.95
C VAL A 345 18.35 -38.33 32.18
N LEU A 346 18.42 -39.61 31.90
CA LEU A 346 17.57 -40.48 31.10
C LEU A 346 16.38 -41.04 31.89
N SER A 347 15.32 -41.34 31.14
CA SER A 347 14.38 -42.45 31.31
C SER A 347 13.05 -42.25 32.03
N SER A 348 12.10 -42.63 31.24
CA SER A 348 10.76 -43.21 31.50
C SER A 348 9.57 -42.34 31.17
N LYS A 349 9.04 -42.54 29.96
CA LYS A 349 7.61 -42.42 29.56
C LYS A 349 7.47 -42.71 28.06
N THR A 350 7.35 -43.97 27.69
CA THR A 350 7.42 -44.44 26.30
C THR A 350 6.07 -44.57 25.57
N GLU A 351 4.93 -44.11 26.09
CA GLU A 351 3.64 -44.24 25.40
C GLU A 351 2.87 -42.92 25.19
N THR A 352 3.27 -41.85 25.86
CA THR A 352 2.76 -40.48 25.60
C THR A 352 3.62 -39.73 24.57
N ALA A 353 4.83 -40.18 24.32
CA ALA A 353 5.80 -39.55 23.42
C ALA A 353 5.43 -39.73 21.93
N SER A 354 4.90 -40.89 21.51
CA SER A 354 4.62 -41.12 20.08
C SER A 354 3.47 -40.32 19.51
N LYS A 355 2.44 -39.99 20.29
CA LYS A 355 1.36 -39.09 19.86
C LYS A 355 1.79 -37.61 19.89
N ALA A 356 2.61 -37.22 20.85
CA ALA A 356 3.15 -35.86 20.94
C ALA A 356 4.17 -35.57 19.82
N GLU A 357 5.02 -36.54 19.46
CA GLU A 357 5.96 -36.42 18.35
C GLU A 357 5.27 -36.40 16.98
N ALA A 358 4.21 -37.19 16.77
CA ALA A 358 3.42 -37.13 15.52
C ALA A 358 2.66 -35.83 15.36
N VAL A 359 2.12 -35.25 16.43
CA VAL A 359 1.45 -33.94 16.41
C VAL A 359 2.50 -32.83 16.24
N SER A 360 3.67 -32.91 16.85
CA SER A 360 4.76 -31.95 16.70
C SER A 360 5.31 -31.95 15.28
N SER A 361 5.49 -33.10 14.64
CA SER A 361 5.96 -33.17 13.24
C SER A 361 4.95 -32.57 12.26
N SER A 362 3.66 -32.74 12.47
CA SER A 362 2.59 -32.15 11.67
C SER A 362 2.57 -30.61 11.80
N VAL A 363 2.72 -30.07 13.01
CA VAL A 363 2.74 -28.61 13.26
C VAL A 363 3.98 -27.97 12.64
N ASP A 364 5.15 -28.56 12.77
CA ASP A 364 6.38 -28.04 12.16
C ASP A 364 6.31 -28.06 10.62
N ASP A 365 5.63 -29.04 10.03
CA ASP A 365 5.41 -29.09 8.59
C ASP A 365 4.42 -28.03 8.12
N ASP A 366 3.38 -27.74 8.88
CA ASP A 366 2.46 -26.61 8.61
C ASP A 366 3.19 -25.27 8.72
N VAL A 367 4.02 -25.05 9.72
CA VAL A 367 4.86 -23.84 9.84
C VAL A 367 5.80 -23.70 8.64
N LYS A 368 6.45 -24.79 8.19
CA LYS A 368 7.30 -24.75 6.99
C LYS A 368 6.49 -24.42 5.74
N LYS A 369 5.29 -24.98 5.59
CA LYS A 369 4.38 -24.72 4.47
C LYS A 369 3.95 -23.25 4.47
N ILE A 370 3.54 -22.71 5.62
CA ILE A 370 3.19 -21.30 5.79
C ILE A 370 4.37 -20.40 5.40
N LYS A 371 5.57 -20.64 5.95
CA LYS A 371 6.76 -19.83 5.63
C LYS A 371 7.17 -19.92 4.16
N ARG A 372 6.98 -21.07 3.50
CA ARG A 372 7.22 -21.19 2.05
C ARG A 372 6.24 -20.38 1.23
N SER A 373 4.98 -20.29 1.66
CA SER A 373 3.96 -19.50 0.95
C SER A 373 4.20 -17.98 1.04
N PHE A 374 4.95 -17.48 2.03
CA PHE A 374 5.29 -16.06 2.11
C PHE A 374 6.03 -15.54 0.89
N ARG A 375 6.87 -16.38 0.27
CA ARG A 375 7.58 -16.02 -0.97
C ARG A 375 6.65 -15.69 -2.14
N LEU A 376 5.42 -16.21 -2.11
CA LEU A 376 4.43 -15.97 -3.16
C LEU A 376 3.72 -14.61 -3.02
N PHE A 377 3.81 -14.00 -1.83
CA PHE A 377 3.06 -12.79 -1.48
C PHE A 377 3.96 -11.69 -0.91
N MET A 378 5.29 -11.86 -1.01
CA MET A 378 6.24 -10.88 -0.50
C MET A 378 6.12 -9.54 -1.24
N ASN A 379 6.20 -8.46 -0.48
CA ASN A 379 6.20 -7.10 -0.99
C ASN A 379 7.36 -6.32 -0.35
N GLY A 380 8.47 -6.23 -1.09
CA GLY A 380 9.69 -5.56 -0.62
C GLY A 380 9.49 -4.07 -0.38
N VAL A 381 8.65 -3.42 -1.20
CA VAL A 381 8.30 -1.99 -1.05
C VAL A 381 7.56 -1.75 0.27
N ALA A 382 6.55 -2.57 0.56
CA ALA A 382 5.82 -2.48 1.82
C ALA A 382 6.74 -2.75 3.03
N SER A 383 7.61 -3.76 2.94
CA SER A 383 8.59 -4.07 3.99
C SER A 383 9.57 -2.92 4.24
N SER A 384 10.06 -2.28 3.16
CA SER A 384 10.93 -1.10 3.26
C SER A 384 10.19 0.08 3.89
N SER A 385 9.01 0.41 3.38
CA SER A 385 8.18 1.49 3.92
C SER A 385 7.85 1.31 5.41
N MET A 386 7.58 0.08 5.86
CA MET A 386 7.36 -0.22 7.28
C MET A 386 8.61 0.08 8.12
N ARG A 387 9.79 -0.29 7.62
CA ARG A 387 11.07 -0.01 8.30
C ARG A 387 11.37 1.47 8.38
N ASP A 388 11.14 2.19 7.27
CA ASP A 388 11.34 3.64 7.19
C ASP A 388 10.40 4.40 8.15
N LYS A 389 9.26 3.81 8.49
CA LYS A 389 8.30 4.31 9.49
C LYS A 389 8.54 3.80 10.91
N GLY A 390 9.68 3.18 11.17
CA GLY A 390 10.07 2.71 12.51
C GLY A 390 9.44 1.38 12.93
N LEU A 391 8.79 0.63 12.03
CA LEU A 391 8.31 -0.71 12.32
C LEU A 391 9.44 -1.72 12.09
N GLU A 392 10.28 -1.89 13.08
CA GLU A 392 11.40 -2.81 13.02
C GLU A 392 10.98 -4.26 13.31
N TYR A 393 11.29 -5.14 12.38
CA TYR A 393 11.15 -6.59 12.50
C TYR A 393 12.44 -7.25 12.05
N LYS A 394 12.82 -8.36 12.68
CA LYS A 394 13.99 -9.11 12.25
C LYS A 394 13.81 -9.68 10.84
N ILE A 395 12.61 -10.18 10.53
CA ILE A 395 12.22 -10.61 9.19
C ILE A 395 10.81 -10.09 8.92
N ASN A 396 10.64 -9.39 7.79
CA ASN A 396 9.39 -8.83 7.33
C ASN A 396 9.27 -9.05 5.81
N TRP A 397 8.25 -9.79 5.39
CA TRP A 397 7.96 -10.07 3.99
C TRP A 397 7.06 -9.00 3.36
N GLY A 398 6.52 -8.06 4.14
CA GLY A 398 5.64 -6.98 3.69
C GLY A 398 4.26 -7.47 3.22
N ILE A 399 3.81 -8.64 3.65
CA ILE A 399 2.52 -9.21 3.22
C ILE A 399 1.38 -8.43 3.86
N PRO A 400 0.38 -7.94 3.08
CA PRO A 400 -0.78 -7.25 3.62
C PRO A 400 -1.58 -8.11 4.61
N VAL A 401 -2.13 -7.48 5.66
CA VAL A 401 -2.92 -8.19 6.69
C VAL A 401 -4.16 -8.88 6.10
N THR A 402 -4.76 -8.32 5.06
CA THR A 402 -5.87 -8.94 4.32
C THR A 402 -5.47 -10.30 3.75
N ARG A 403 -4.29 -10.38 3.15
CA ARG A 403 -3.76 -11.64 2.61
C ARG A 403 -3.40 -12.63 3.71
N LEU A 404 -2.90 -12.16 4.85
CA LEU A 404 -2.65 -13.03 6.01
C LEU A 404 -3.94 -13.62 6.57
N ARG A 405 -5.08 -12.90 6.51
CA ARG A 405 -6.41 -13.45 6.86
C ARG A 405 -6.82 -14.57 5.91
N ASP A 406 -6.64 -14.39 4.60
CA ASP A 406 -6.93 -15.43 3.60
C ASP A 406 -6.08 -16.67 3.84
N MET A 407 -4.82 -16.48 4.24
CA MET A 407 -3.92 -17.59 4.59
C MET A 407 -4.37 -18.26 5.90
N ALA A 408 -4.72 -17.51 6.93
CA ALA A 408 -5.21 -18.06 8.19
C ALA A 408 -6.49 -18.88 7.99
N ALA A 409 -7.38 -18.46 7.11
CA ALA A 409 -8.63 -19.18 6.79
C ALA A 409 -8.41 -20.59 6.20
N GLN A 410 -7.19 -20.89 5.72
CA GLN A 410 -6.84 -22.22 5.18
C GLN A 410 -6.46 -23.23 6.26
N TYR A 411 -6.34 -22.80 7.51
CA TYR A 411 -5.92 -23.61 8.65
C TYR A 411 -7.00 -23.61 9.74
N ALA A 412 -7.20 -24.75 10.38
CA ALA A 412 -8.05 -24.79 11.57
C ALA A 412 -7.33 -24.09 12.74
N PRO A 413 -8.05 -23.32 13.58
CA PRO A 413 -7.49 -22.74 14.79
C PRO A 413 -6.81 -23.80 15.66
N SER A 414 -5.57 -23.56 16.08
CA SER A 414 -4.75 -24.51 16.82
C SER A 414 -3.79 -23.80 17.78
N VAL A 415 -3.85 -24.16 19.06
CA VAL A 415 -2.95 -23.63 20.09
C VAL A 415 -1.49 -23.93 19.72
N ALA A 416 -1.17 -25.18 19.40
CA ALA A 416 0.20 -25.60 19.10
C ALA A 416 0.77 -24.88 17.86
N LEU A 417 -0.04 -24.72 16.81
CA LEU A 417 0.38 -23.99 15.60
C LEU A 417 0.59 -22.50 15.89
N ALA A 418 -0.33 -21.88 16.63
CA ALA A 418 -0.25 -20.47 16.98
C ALA A 418 0.97 -20.16 17.86
N GLU A 419 1.22 -20.97 18.90
CA GLU A 419 2.41 -20.81 19.75
C GLU A 419 3.70 -20.95 18.94
N ARG A 420 3.78 -21.96 18.07
CA ARG A 420 4.96 -22.19 17.23
C ARG A 420 5.20 -21.08 16.21
N LEU A 421 4.14 -20.47 15.70
CA LEU A 421 4.23 -19.27 14.85
C LEU A 421 4.65 -18.04 15.65
N TRP A 422 4.14 -17.86 16.88
CA TRP A 422 4.46 -16.73 17.75
C TRP A 422 5.94 -16.69 18.16
N GLU A 423 6.56 -17.84 18.36
CA GLU A 423 7.99 -17.98 18.64
C GLU A 423 8.89 -17.51 17.48
N SER A 424 8.34 -17.36 16.28
CA SER A 424 9.11 -16.98 15.10
C SER A 424 9.45 -15.48 15.10
N ASP A 425 10.67 -15.14 14.67
CA ASP A 425 11.11 -13.75 14.45
C ASP A 425 10.52 -13.10 13.18
N VAL A 426 9.59 -13.76 12.49
CA VAL A 426 8.96 -13.31 11.27
C VAL A 426 7.66 -12.60 11.59
N ARG A 427 7.50 -11.35 11.12
CA ARG A 427 6.29 -10.52 11.32
C ARG A 427 5.00 -11.28 10.98
N GLU A 428 4.96 -11.84 9.80
CA GLU A 428 3.79 -12.54 9.27
C GLU A 428 3.41 -13.76 10.10
N CYS A 429 4.41 -14.47 10.63
CA CYS A 429 4.17 -15.58 11.56
C CYS A 429 3.48 -15.11 12.84
N LYS A 430 3.94 -14.01 13.43
CA LYS A 430 3.34 -13.46 14.65
C LYS A 430 1.92 -12.98 14.40
N ILE A 431 1.66 -12.31 13.27
CA ILE A 431 0.30 -11.89 12.90
C ILE A 431 -0.62 -13.11 12.70
N LEU A 432 -0.17 -14.14 11.96
CA LEU A 432 -0.92 -15.38 11.79
C LEU A 432 -1.19 -16.10 13.12
N ALA A 433 -0.22 -16.08 14.05
CA ALA A 433 -0.42 -16.62 15.39
C ALA A 433 -1.62 -15.98 16.11
N THR A 434 -1.79 -14.66 15.99
CA THR A 434 -2.95 -13.96 16.58
C THR A 434 -4.29 -14.32 15.93
N MET A 435 -4.27 -14.81 14.68
CA MET A 435 -5.47 -15.20 13.93
C MET A 435 -5.81 -16.69 14.13
N LEU A 436 -4.80 -17.53 14.39
CA LEU A 436 -4.95 -18.98 14.50
C LEU A 436 -5.07 -19.49 15.94
N MET A 437 -4.76 -18.66 16.93
CA MET A 437 -4.97 -18.97 18.34
C MET A 437 -6.48 -19.01 18.64
N PRO A 438 -7.04 -20.15 19.12
CA PRO A 438 -8.43 -20.18 19.56
C PRO A 438 -8.64 -19.24 20.75
N ALA A 439 -9.53 -18.26 20.62
CA ALA A 439 -9.75 -17.24 21.65
C ALA A 439 -10.21 -17.86 22.98
N GLU A 440 -10.99 -18.93 22.95
CA GLU A 440 -11.50 -19.64 24.12
C GLU A 440 -10.37 -20.34 24.92
N ARG A 441 -9.23 -20.54 24.29
CA ARG A 441 -8.03 -21.17 24.91
C ARG A 441 -6.95 -20.15 25.28
N PHE A 442 -7.19 -18.86 24.97
CA PHE A 442 -6.24 -17.79 25.25
C PHE A 442 -6.51 -17.18 26.62
N SER A 443 -5.63 -17.46 27.57
CA SER A 443 -5.78 -17.02 28.95
C SER A 443 -5.13 -15.66 29.22
N GLU A 444 -5.52 -14.99 30.33
CA GLU A 444 -4.92 -13.72 30.77
C GLU A 444 -3.38 -13.82 30.92
N PRO A 445 -2.77 -14.86 31.55
CA PRO A 445 -1.32 -14.98 31.60
C PRO A 445 -0.65 -15.10 30.21
N MET A 446 -1.30 -15.78 29.25
CA MET A 446 -0.82 -15.82 27.87
C MET A 446 -0.90 -14.46 27.20
N ALA A 447 -2.00 -13.74 27.41
CA ALA A 447 -2.19 -12.40 26.87
C ALA A 447 -1.14 -11.41 27.37
N LEU A 448 -0.83 -11.43 28.67
CA LEU A 448 0.25 -10.63 29.26
C LEU A 448 1.63 -11.01 28.70
N SER A 449 1.91 -12.31 28.57
CA SER A 449 3.16 -12.81 27.99
C SER A 449 3.33 -12.37 26.54
N TRP A 450 2.28 -12.50 25.73
CA TRP A 450 2.34 -12.09 24.33
C TRP A 450 2.40 -10.56 24.19
N LEU A 451 1.70 -9.83 25.03
CA LEU A 451 1.72 -8.37 25.05
C LEU A 451 3.13 -7.82 25.40
N SER A 452 3.79 -8.43 26.39
CA SER A 452 5.17 -8.05 26.75
C SER A 452 6.19 -8.37 25.65
N ALA A 453 5.89 -9.34 24.79
CA ALA A 453 6.74 -9.72 23.66
C ALA A 453 6.48 -8.90 22.38
N CYS A 454 5.52 -7.95 22.39
CA CYS A 454 5.28 -7.03 21.29
C CYS A 454 6.33 -5.92 21.28
N ASN A 455 7.08 -5.80 20.19
CA ASN A 455 8.18 -4.84 20.07
C ASN A 455 7.77 -3.52 19.41
N ASN A 456 6.55 -3.44 18.86
CA ASN A 456 6.04 -2.25 18.18
C ASN A 456 4.52 -2.21 18.24
N GLN A 457 3.97 -1.05 17.83
CA GLN A 457 2.53 -0.79 17.87
C GLN A 457 1.73 -1.76 17.02
N GLU A 458 2.19 -2.15 15.80
CA GLU A 458 1.45 -3.06 14.92
C GLU A 458 1.20 -4.40 15.60
N MET A 459 2.18 -4.94 16.33
CA MET A 459 2.00 -6.19 17.06
C MET A 459 0.98 -6.08 18.18
N VAL A 460 0.97 -4.96 18.92
CA VAL A 460 -0.05 -4.70 19.95
C VAL A 460 -1.44 -4.64 19.31
N GLU A 461 -1.58 -3.91 18.20
CA GLU A 461 -2.84 -3.79 17.46
C GLU A 461 -3.32 -5.15 16.93
N MET A 462 -2.44 -5.91 16.28
CA MET A 462 -2.81 -7.24 15.75
C MET A 462 -3.19 -8.20 16.86
N LEU A 463 -2.48 -8.20 17.98
CA LEU A 463 -2.81 -9.02 19.14
C LEU A 463 -4.18 -8.65 19.72
N VAL A 464 -4.44 -7.36 19.91
CA VAL A 464 -5.71 -6.86 20.46
C VAL A 464 -6.86 -7.11 19.46
N PHE A 465 -6.68 -6.76 18.18
CA PHE A 465 -7.77 -6.76 17.19
C PHE A 465 -8.13 -8.16 16.69
N ASN A 466 -7.19 -9.07 16.61
CA ASN A 466 -7.48 -10.42 16.15
C ASN A 466 -7.90 -11.35 17.31
N LEU A 467 -7.27 -11.24 18.49
CA LEU A 467 -7.34 -12.26 19.52
C LEU A 467 -7.91 -11.74 20.87
N VAL A 468 -7.23 -10.80 21.54
CA VAL A 468 -7.54 -10.42 22.93
C VAL A 468 -8.97 -9.92 23.10
N GLN A 469 -9.50 -9.14 22.14
CA GLN A 469 -10.89 -8.65 22.19
C GLN A 469 -11.96 -9.77 22.20
N ASN A 470 -11.56 -11.02 21.90
CA ASN A 470 -12.45 -12.19 21.81
C ASN A 470 -12.19 -13.21 22.93
N MET A 471 -11.18 -13.00 23.77
CA MET A 471 -10.84 -13.97 24.82
C MET A 471 -11.86 -13.95 25.97
N PRO A 472 -12.05 -15.08 26.67
CA PRO A 472 -12.84 -15.12 27.90
C PRO A 472 -12.28 -14.16 28.97
N GLY A 473 -13.16 -13.42 29.65
CA GLY A 473 -12.76 -12.49 30.70
C GLY A 473 -12.09 -11.21 30.21
N VAL A 474 -12.28 -10.84 28.94
CA VAL A 474 -11.71 -9.60 28.38
C VAL A 474 -12.14 -8.35 29.15
N GLU A 475 -13.34 -8.34 29.75
CA GLU A 475 -13.85 -7.24 30.57
C GLU A 475 -13.04 -7.03 31.85
N THR A 476 -12.60 -8.09 32.51
CA THR A 476 -11.71 -8.00 33.68
C THR A 476 -10.30 -7.66 33.26
N PHE A 477 -9.84 -8.22 32.15
CA PHE A 477 -8.51 -7.97 31.61
C PHE A 477 -8.32 -6.52 31.19
N VAL A 478 -9.26 -5.88 30.50
CA VAL A 478 -9.15 -4.46 30.14
C VAL A 478 -9.07 -3.55 31.39
N VAL A 479 -9.78 -3.92 32.46
CA VAL A 479 -9.71 -3.17 33.73
C VAL A 479 -8.33 -3.28 34.37
N SER A 480 -7.71 -4.48 34.33
CA SER A 480 -6.33 -4.65 34.84
C SER A 480 -5.32 -3.83 34.01
N LEU A 481 -5.46 -3.82 32.67
CA LEU A 481 -4.59 -3.03 31.79
C LEU A 481 -4.75 -1.52 31.99
N LEU A 482 -5.96 -1.01 32.24
CA LEU A 482 -6.20 0.42 32.50
C LEU A 482 -5.46 0.95 33.73
N ARG A 483 -5.06 0.05 34.65
CA ARG A 483 -4.36 0.35 35.89
C ARG A 483 -2.88 -0.02 35.85
N SER A 484 -2.41 -0.57 34.73
CA SER A 484 -1.03 -1.01 34.55
C SER A 484 -0.21 0.04 33.79
N ASP A 485 1.00 0.27 34.28
CA ASP A 485 2.02 1.09 33.60
C ASP A 485 3.07 0.24 32.85
N GLU A 486 2.85 -1.08 32.77
CA GLU A 486 3.74 -1.95 32.01
C GLU A 486 3.77 -1.58 30.52
N HIS A 487 4.91 -1.80 29.87
CA HIS A 487 5.25 -1.27 28.55
C HIS A 487 4.09 -1.49 27.59
N ASN A 488 3.44 -2.08 27.11
CA ASN A 488 2.36 -2.08 26.11
C ASN A 488 0.93 -2.01 26.70
N ALA A 489 0.80 -2.06 28.03
CA ALA A 489 -0.51 -2.10 28.68
C ALA A 489 -1.38 -0.87 28.41
N PRO A 490 -0.85 0.38 28.48
CA PRO A 490 -1.64 1.56 28.16
C PRO A 490 -2.20 1.57 26.74
N LEU A 491 -1.39 1.18 25.74
CA LEU A 491 -1.78 1.12 24.34
C LEU A 491 -2.85 0.03 24.10
N ALA A 492 -2.62 -1.15 24.65
CA ALA A 492 -3.58 -2.26 24.58
C ALA A 492 -4.90 -1.93 25.25
N ALA A 493 -4.87 -1.26 26.43
CA ALA A 493 -6.07 -0.82 27.14
C ALA A 493 -6.93 0.14 26.30
N LEU A 494 -6.32 1.17 25.72
CA LEU A 494 -7.00 2.14 24.87
C LEU A 494 -7.63 1.48 23.64
N HIS A 495 -6.91 0.61 22.96
CA HIS A 495 -7.43 -0.14 21.82
C HIS A 495 -8.57 -1.08 22.24
N LEU A 496 -8.44 -1.80 23.37
CA LEU A 496 -9.50 -2.67 23.87
C LEU A 496 -10.77 -1.90 24.25
N VAL A 497 -10.67 -0.80 24.99
CA VAL A 497 -11.82 0.06 25.29
C VAL A 497 -12.50 0.48 24.01
N SER A 498 -11.75 1.00 23.04
CA SER A 498 -12.28 1.40 21.73
C SER A 498 -13.02 0.25 21.00
N ARG A 499 -12.49 -0.98 21.07
CA ARG A 499 -13.10 -2.16 20.41
C ARG A 499 -14.34 -2.66 21.14
N LEU A 500 -14.30 -2.74 22.47
CA LEU A 500 -15.43 -3.18 23.29
C LEU A 500 -16.59 -2.20 23.21
N VAL A 501 -16.31 -0.90 23.22
CA VAL A 501 -17.30 0.17 22.98
C VAL A 501 -17.93 0.03 21.60
N ALA A 502 -17.14 -0.23 20.56
CA ALA A 502 -17.66 -0.44 19.21
C ALA A 502 -18.64 -1.63 19.13
N ARG A 503 -18.43 -2.66 19.94
CA ARG A 503 -19.27 -3.87 20.04
C ARG A 503 -20.42 -3.75 21.04
N GLN A 504 -20.61 -2.58 21.65
CA GLN A 504 -21.59 -2.33 22.70
C GLN A 504 -21.38 -3.20 23.98
N ASN A 505 -20.20 -3.76 24.15
CA ASN A 505 -19.80 -4.48 25.37
C ASN A 505 -19.19 -3.50 26.36
N VAL A 506 -20.01 -2.84 27.16
CA VAL A 506 -19.63 -1.76 28.09
C VAL A 506 -20.03 -2.00 29.54
N VAL A 507 -20.47 -3.19 29.87
CA VAL A 507 -20.93 -3.54 31.24
C VAL A 507 -19.81 -3.35 32.27
N PHE A 508 -18.56 -3.52 31.89
CA PHE A 508 -17.36 -3.32 32.72
C PHE A 508 -17.09 -1.86 33.07
N MET A 509 -17.68 -0.88 32.36
CA MET A 509 -17.45 0.56 32.55
C MET A 509 -18.22 1.09 33.79
N THR A 510 -17.78 0.68 34.95
CA THR A 510 -18.23 1.25 36.23
C THR A 510 -17.65 2.67 36.44
N ASP A 511 -18.18 3.43 37.39
CA ASP A 511 -17.72 4.80 37.66
C ASP A 511 -16.24 4.87 38.03
N GLU A 512 -15.69 3.81 38.64
CA GLU A 512 -14.26 3.68 38.97
C GLU A 512 -13.44 3.41 37.69
N VAL A 513 -13.90 2.53 36.83
CA VAL A 513 -13.24 2.19 35.55
C VAL A 513 -13.27 3.39 34.61
N VAL A 514 -14.39 4.10 34.51
CA VAL A 514 -14.50 5.36 33.76
C VAL A 514 -13.47 6.39 34.25
N SER A 515 -13.26 6.48 35.56
CA SER A 515 -12.26 7.38 36.13
C SER A 515 -10.83 6.97 35.77
N SER A 516 -10.51 5.66 35.84
CA SER A 516 -9.21 5.12 35.43
C SER A 516 -8.95 5.32 33.92
N PHE A 517 -9.97 5.09 33.09
CA PHE A 517 -9.92 5.36 31.65
C PHE A 517 -9.65 6.84 31.36
N ALA A 518 -10.40 7.76 31.98
CA ALA A 518 -10.17 9.19 31.81
C ALA A 518 -8.77 9.62 32.23
N GLN A 519 -8.25 9.06 33.33
CA GLN A 519 -6.86 9.35 33.78
C GLN A 519 -5.82 8.85 32.77
N LEU A 520 -6.00 7.66 32.21
CA LEU A 520 -5.11 7.13 31.16
C LEU A 520 -5.15 8.01 29.90
N VAL A 521 -6.34 8.43 29.47
CA VAL A 521 -6.52 9.34 28.33
C VAL A 521 -5.81 10.66 28.58
N ILE A 522 -5.99 11.28 29.76
CA ILE A 522 -5.34 12.54 30.15
C ILE A 522 -3.81 12.38 30.16
N LYS A 523 -3.30 11.28 30.74
CA LYS A 523 -1.87 10.96 30.78
C LYS A 523 -1.31 10.81 29.37
N ALA A 524 -2.00 10.09 28.49
CA ALA A 524 -1.59 9.87 27.11
C ALA A 524 -1.58 11.18 26.30
N LEU A 525 -2.64 11.97 26.37
CA LEU A 525 -2.76 13.22 25.60
C LEU A 525 -1.75 14.29 26.05
N ASN A 526 -1.37 14.31 27.31
CA ASN A 526 -0.32 15.20 27.84
C ASN A 526 1.10 14.63 27.68
N GLY A 527 1.25 13.36 27.29
CA GLY A 527 2.53 12.70 27.07
C GLY A 527 3.25 13.19 25.81
N THR A 528 4.32 12.52 25.43
CA THR A 528 5.09 12.80 24.19
C THR A 528 4.91 11.71 23.14
N ASP A 529 4.38 10.54 23.51
CA ASP A 529 4.18 9.40 22.62
C ASP A 529 3.00 9.65 21.67
N ALA A 530 3.30 9.82 20.38
CA ALA A 530 2.32 10.10 19.34
C ALA A 530 1.34 8.94 19.13
N VAL A 531 1.82 7.70 19.24
CA VAL A 531 1.01 6.48 19.08
C VAL A 531 -0.02 6.40 20.20
N LEU A 532 0.43 6.61 21.42
CA LEU A 532 -0.45 6.57 22.59
C LEU A 532 -1.48 7.72 22.58
N LYS A 533 -1.06 8.92 22.13
CA LYS A 533 -1.99 10.06 21.92
C LYS A 533 -3.08 9.72 20.93
N HIS A 534 -2.71 9.15 19.79
CA HIS A 534 -3.67 8.79 18.75
C HIS A 534 -4.66 7.72 19.23
N ALA A 535 -4.17 6.70 19.91
CA ALA A 535 -5.01 5.66 20.49
C ALA A 535 -5.96 6.23 21.56
N ALA A 536 -5.47 7.16 22.40
CA ALA A 536 -6.29 7.84 23.42
C ALA A 536 -7.39 8.69 22.79
N LEU A 537 -7.06 9.49 21.78
CA LEU A 537 -8.02 10.32 21.05
C LEU A 537 -9.11 9.45 20.42
N ASN A 538 -8.73 8.41 19.65
CA ASN A 538 -9.67 7.50 19.03
C ASN A 538 -10.59 6.78 20.03
N SER A 539 -10.02 6.39 21.17
CA SER A 539 -10.76 5.67 22.21
C SER A 539 -11.77 6.56 22.92
N VAL A 540 -11.36 7.77 23.30
CA VAL A 540 -12.22 8.70 24.04
C VAL A 540 -13.30 9.31 23.13
N THR A 541 -12.98 9.67 21.88
CA THR A 541 -13.96 10.16 20.92
C THR A 541 -15.05 9.11 20.70
N ARG A 542 -14.65 7.86 20.46
CA ARG A 542 -15.63 6.77 20.30
C ARG A 542 -16.49 6.53 21.54
N TYR A 543 -15.91 6.71 22.74
CA TYR A 543 -16.64 6.55 24.00
C TYR A 543 -17.68 7.64 24.18
N VAL A 544 -17.31 8.90 23.90
CA VAL A 544 -18.18 10.07 24.05
C VAL A 544 -19.26 10.10 22.97
N ASP A 545 -18.90 9.87 21.69
CA ASP A 545 -19.86 9.86 20.56
C ASP A 545 -20.98 8.82 20.72
N ARG A 546 -20.76 7.80 21.53
CA ARG A 546 -21.78 6.78 21.83
C ARG A 546 -22.63 7.13 23.04
N GLU A 547 -22.46 8.29 23.64
CA GLU A 547 -23.20 8.79 24.81
C GLU A 547 -23.30 7.76 25.97
N LEU A 548 -22.17 7.04 26.19
CA LEU A 548 -22.14 5.98 27.18
C LEU A 548 -22.19 6.56 28.61
N LYS A 549 -22.64 5.71 29.56
CA LYS A 549 -22.67 6.09 30.96
C LYS A 549 -21.33 6.62 31.42
N GLY A 550 -21.32 7.87 31.94
CA GLY A 550 -20.08 8.54 32.38
C GLY A 550 -19.32 9.31 31.31
N ALA A 551 -19.83 9.41 30.07
CA ALA A 551 -19.24 10.22 29.01
C ALA A 551 -19.09 11.69 29.45
N ASP A 552 -20.15 12.28 30.05
CA ASP A 552 -20.09 13.66 30.59
C ASP A 552 -18.98 13.85 31.60
N LYS A 553 -18.78 12.86 32.48
CA LYS A 553 -17.72 12.88 33.49
C LYS A 553 -16.33 12.84 32.83
N VAL A 554 -16.16 12.08 31.77
CA VAL A 554 -14.89 12.04 31.00
C VAL A 554 -14.64 13.40 30.38
N VAL A 555 -15.62 14.00 29.72
CA VAL A 555 -15.54 15.34 29.11
C VAL A 555 -15.20 16.40 30.17
N GLU A 556 -15.87 16.38 31.33
CA GLU A 556 -15.60 17.30 32.43
C GLU A 556 -14.17 17.18 32.97
N LEU A 557 -13.67 15.93 33.12
CA LEU A 557 -12.29 15.68 33.54
C LEU A 557 -11.27 16.18 32.53
N LEU A 558 -11.51 15.99 31.23
CA LEU A 558 -10.65 16.49 30.16
C LEU A 558 -10.57 18.03 30.18
N LYS A 559 -11.73 18.71 30.28
CA LYS A 559 -11.80 20.17 30.37
C LYS A 559 -11.06 20.72 31.60
N LYS A 560 -11.19 20.04 32.75
CA LYS A 560 -10.44 20.40 33.98
C LYS A 560 -8.93 20.34 33.77
N HIS A 561 -8.44 19.46 32.89
CA HIS A 561 -7.03 19.35 32.53
C HIS A 561 -6.66 20.18 31.30
N LYS A 562 -7.51 21.11 30.86
CA LYS A 562 -7.33 21.99 29.69
C LYS A 562 -7.15 21.23 28.37
N ILE A 563 -7.76 20.07 28.27
CA ILE A 563 -7.82 19.26 27.05
C ILE A 563 -9.20 19.50 26.43
N ASP A 564 -9.23 20.21 25.30
CA ASP A 564 -10.44 20.58 24.57
C ASP A 564 -10.45 19.83 23.24
N ILE A 565 -11.19 18.72 23.21
CA ILE A 565 -11.35 17.85 22.02
C ILE A 565 -12.84 17.62 21.67
N PHE A 566 -13.79 18.24 22.42
CA PHE A 566 -15.23 18.13 22.22
C PHE A 566 -15.91 19.50 22.31
#